data_328718a18f454748c548e3ee5cd3823e
#
_entry.id   328718a18f454748c548e3ee5cd3823e
#
_cell.length_a   1.000
_cell.length_b   1.000
_cell.length_c   1.000
_cell.angle_alpha   90.00
_cell.angle_beta   90.00
_cell.angle_gamma   90.00
#
_symmetry.space_group_name_H-M   'P 1'
#
loop_
_entity.id
_entity.type
_entity.pdbx_description
1 polymer ?
#
loop_
_entity_poly.entity_id
_entity_poly.type
_entity_poly.pdbx_seq_one_letter_code
_entity_poly.pdbx_strand_id
1 'polypeptide(L)'
;YGIKKEKKVTEDLSLEPISEYNKSKMVGERVLMSYKKKIDLTILRPATVCGYSPAMRLDVSINALTFGALKNNIITVFGGKQIRPNLTMHDMVNAYKFSLKRKFKKNRVTKKIIFNLGFENLSILNMAKRIQKKINTGSRILIKKGNDPRSYRQNSDRIIKEGFVPQKKIEDAIIEIKDNFLQKKIKKRSSYFRINTLKMIKAK
;
A
#
# COMPACT_ATOMS: atom_id res chain seq x y z
N TYR A 1 -6.21 -3.53 10.03
CA TYR A 1 -6.85 -4.82 10.36
C TYR A 1 -6.04 -5.65 11.37
N GLY A 2 -4.72 -5.47 11.49
CA GLY A 2 -3.87 -6.33 12.31
C GLY A 2 -3.53 -7.66 11.63
N ILE A 3 -3.37 -8.74 12.42
CA ILE A 3 -3.16 -10.10 11.89
C ILE A 3 -4.54 -10.71 11.64
N LYS A 4 -4.78 -11.17 10.43
CA LYS A 4 -6.04 -11.79 10.03
C LYS A 4 -5.81 -13.17 9.42
N LYS A 5 -6.62 -14.15 9.86
CA LYS A 5 -6.59 -15.54 9.36
C LYS A 5 -7.53 -15.75 8.18
N GLU A 6 -8.44 -14.82 7.96
CA GLU A 6 -9.45 -14.88 6.91
C GLU A 6 -8.80 -14.87 5.52
N LYS A 7 -9.32 -15.68 4.62
CA LYS A 7 -8.87 -15.76 3.21
C LYS A 7 -9.04 -14.42 2.47
N LYS A 8 -10.04 -13.62 2.87
CA LYS A 8 -10.34 -12.29 2.31
C LYS A 8 -10.61 -11.30 3.44
N VAL A 9 -9.81 -10.25 3.53
CA VAL A 9 -10.00 -9.17 4.50
C VAL A 9 -10.92 -8.12 3.89
N THR A 10 -12.18 -8.13 4.31
CA THR A 10 -13.20 -7.17 3.89
C THR A 10 -13.31 -6.00 4.86
N GLU A 11 -14.06 -4.96 4.50
CA GLU A 11 -14.26 -3.76 5.31
C GLU A 11 -15.09 -4.01 6.58
N ASP A 12 -15.84 -5.11 6.62
CA ASP A 12 -16.72 -5.46 7.73
C ASP A 12 -15.98 -6.19 8.87
N LEU A 13 -14.76 -6.62 8.65
CA LEU A 13 -13.96 -7.27 9.67
C LEU A 13 -13.51 -6.29 10.76
N SER A 14 -13.41 -6.80 11.98
CA SER A 14 -12.90 -6.06 13.14
C SER A 14 -11.50 -5.50 12.90
N LEU A 15 -11.23 -4.32 13.44
CA LEU A 15 -9.91 -3.70 13.43
C LEU A 15 -9.18 -4.05 14.72
N GLU A 16 -8.08 -4.78 14.61
CA GLU A 16 -7.22 -5.23 15.72
C GLU A 16 -5.79 -4.75 15.49
N PRO A 17 -5.55 -3.43 15.55
CA PRO A 17 -4.26 -2.86 15.20
C PRO A 17 -3.17 -3.25 16.19
N ILE A 18 -1.99 -3.67 15.67
CA ILE A 18 -0.86 -4.10 16.49
C ILE A 18 0.11 -2.96 16.82
N SER A 19 0.22 -1.96 15.92
CA SER A 19 1.14 -0.83 16.10
C SER A 19 0.42 0.44 16.51
N GLU A 20 1.12 1.33 17.22
CA GLU A 20 0.58 2.64 17.62
C GLU A 20 0.11 3.47 16.41
N TYR A 21 0.86 3.40 15.30
CA TYR A 21 0.43 4.02 14.05
C TYR A 21 -0.94 3.47 13.58
N ASN A 22 -1.13 2.15 13.58
CA ASN A 22 -2.40 1.56 13.15
C ASN A 22 -3.52 1.86 14.14
N LYS A 23 -3.23 1.91 15.45
CA LYS A 23 -4.19 2.32 16.49
C LYS A 23 -4.66 3.75 16.25
N SER A 24 -3.74 4.68 15.98
CA SER A 24 -4.09 6.09 15.72
C SER A 24 -4.98 6.23 14.46
N LYS A 25 -4.73 5.44 13.41
CA LYS A 25 -5.59 5.42 12.22
C LYS A 25 -6.99 4.88 12.50
N MET A 26 -7.08 3.82 13.29
CA MET A 26 -8.37 3.26 13.73
C MET A 26 -9.17 4.27 14.55
N VAL A 27 -8.53 4.96 15.51
CA VAL A 27 -9.18 6.00 16.32
C VAL A 27 -9.67 7.14 15.43
N GLY A 28 -8.82 7.64 14.51
CA GLY A 28 -9.22 8.68 13.56
C GLY A 28 -10.42 8.27 12.69
N GLU A 29 -10.47 7.01 12.24
CA GLU A 29 -11.62 6.48 11.51
C GLU A 29 -12.90 6.50 12.37
N ARG A 30 -12.82 6.05 13.63
CA ARG A 30 -13.97 6.06 14.57
C ARG A 30 -14.47 7.46 14.85
N VAL A 31 -13.57 8.42 15.05
CA VAL A 31 -13.94 9.84 15.21
C VAL A 31 -14.67 10.35 13.97
N LEU A 32 -14.15 10.13 12.77
CA LEU A 32 -14.83 10.54 11.54
C LEU A 32 -16.20 9.87 11.39
N MET A 33 -16.31 8.60 11.73
CA MET A 33 -17.58 7.87 11.67
C MET A 33 -18.65 8.44 12.61
N SER A 34 -18.29 9.06 13.74
CA SER A 34 -19.27 9.73 14.61
C SER A 34 -19.92 10.95 13.94
N TYR A 35 -19.26 11.55 12.96
CA TYR A 35 -19.75 12.69 12.18
C TYR A 35 -20.46 12.31 10.88
N LYS A 36 -20.63 11.02 10.56
CA LYS A 36 -21.20 10.53 9.27
C LYS A 36 -22.58 11.08 8.91
N LYS A 37 -23.34 11.56 9.90
CA LYS A 37 -24.65 12.21 9.68
C LYS A 37 -24.52 13.70 9.35
N LYS A 38 -23.40 14.34 9.70
CA LYS A 38 -23.16 15.77 9.56
C LYS A 38 -22.34 16.13 8.32
N ILE A 39 -21.47 15.20 7.88
CA ILE A 39 -20.57 15.44 6.73
C ILE A 39 -20.70 14.35 5.68
N ASP A 40 -20.35 14.66 4.43
CA ASP A 40 -20.19 13.68 3.36
C ASP A 40 -18.84 12.96 3.53
N LEU A 41 -18.90 11.74 4.04
CA LEU A 41 -17.73 10.99 4.44
C LEU A 41 -17.45 9.82 3.49
N THR A 42 -16.22 9.70 3.05
CA THR A 42 -15.66 8.48 2.43
C THR A 42 -14.34 8.14 3.11
N ILE A 43 -14.22 6.91 3.58
CA ILE A 43 -13.02 6.39 4.22
C ILE A 43 -12.35 5.41 3.26
N LEU A 44 -11.11 5.70 2.91
CA LEU A 44 -10.27 4.83 2.10
C LEU A 44 -9.26 4.12 2.99
N ARG A 45 -9.21 2.79 2.91
CA ARG A 45 -8.23 1.95 3.62
C ARG A 45 -7.22 1.41 2.59
N PRO A 46 -6.17 2.18 2.25
CA PRO A 46 -5.22 1.77 1.24
C PRO A 46 -4.32 0.64 1.71
N ALA A 47 -3.99 -0.24 0.79
CA ALA A 47 -2.88 -1.18 0.89
C ALA A 47 -1.53 -0.45 0.86
N THR A 48 -0.44 -1.21 0.74
CA THR A 48 0.89 -0.60 0.52
C THR A 48 0.93 0.08 -0.84
N VAL A 49 1.09 1.40 -0.83
CA VAL A 49 1.16 2.19 -2.06
C VAL A 49 2.55 2.09 -2.67
N CYS A 50 2.62 1.75 -3.96
CA CYS A 50 3.85 1.65 -4.73
C CYS A 50 3.84 2.56 -5.96
N GLY A 51 5.03 2.91 -6.46
CA GLY A 51 5.23 3.82 -7.57
C GLY A 51 6.04 5.05 -7.17
N TYR A 52 6.32 5.89 -8.14
CA TYR A 52 7.06 7.13 -7.93
C TYR A 52 6.18 8.22 -7.32
N SER A 53 6.76 9.02 -6.46
CA SER A 53 6.20 10.25 -5.92
C SER A 53 7.34 11.10 -5.37
N PRO A 54 7.25 12.44 -5.40
CA PRO A 54 8.23 13.31 -4.75
C PRO A 54 8.44 13.02 -3.26
N ALA A 55 7.43 12.46 -2.59
CA ALA A 55 7.45 12.03 -1.19
C ALA A 55 7.36 10.50 -1.06
N MET A 56 7.86 9.75 -2.05
CA MET A 56 7.80 8.28 -2.03
C MET A 56 8.52 7.69 -0.82
N ARG A 57 8.17 6.46 -0.51
CA ARG A 57 8.85 5.66 0.52
C ARG A 57 9.68 4.57 -0.14
N LEU A 58 10.96 4.51 0.19
CA LEU A 58 11.88 3.45 -0.23
C LEU A 58 12.06 2.34 0.82
N ASP A 59 11.26 2.38 1.89
CA ASP A 59 11.23 1.39 2.97
C ASP A 59 9.96 0.52 2.95
N VAL A 60 9.18 0.55 1.86
CA VAL A 60 8.00 -0.30 1.66
C VAL A 60 8.18 -1.23 0.47
N SER A 61 7.61 -2.43 0.58
CA SER A 61 7.74 -3.62 -0.28
C SER A 61 8.21 -3.37 -1.73
N ILE A 62 7.31 -3.07 -2.66
CA ILE A 62 7.64 -2.92 -4.09
C ILE A 62 8.73 -1.86 -4.32
N ASN A 63 8.60 -0.69 -3.68
CA ASN A 63 9.56 0.40 -3.87
C ASN A 63 10.97 0.01 -3.35
N ALA A 64 11.04 -0.61 -2.16
CA ALA A 64 12.30 -1.05 -1.56
C ALA A 64 13.01 -2.11 -2.41
N LEU A 65 12.26 -3.14 -2.84
CA LEU A 65 12.80 -4.23 -3.67
C LEU A 65 13.25 -3.71 -5.03
N THR A 66 12.46 -2.84 -5.67
CA THR A 66 12.79 -2.23 -6.96
C THR A 66 14.03 -1.34 -6.84
N PHE A 67 14.10 -0.50 -5.82
CA PHE A 67 15.27 0.34 -5.58
C PHE A 67 16.54 -0.47 -5.29
N GLY A 68 16.42 -1.56 -4.52
CA GLY A 68 17.52 -2.49 -4.27
C GLY A 68 18.06 -3.14 -5.54
N ALA A 69 17.16 -3.58 -6.43
CA ALA A 69 17.52 -4.14 -7.74
C ALA A 69 18.28 -3.11 -8.62
N LEU A 70 17.75 -1.89 -8.70
CA LEU A 70 18.33 -0.83 -9.54
C LEU A 70 19.68 -0.33 -9.02
N LYS A 71 19.83 -0.24 -7.70
CA LYS A 71 21.03 0.35 -7.10
C LYS A 71 22.16 -0.64 -6.89
N ASN A 72 21.82 -1.87 -6.48
CA ASN A 72 22.81 -2.85 -5.98
C ASN A 72 22.79 -4.15 -6.80
N ASN A 73 21.95 -4.28 -7.83
CA ASN A 73 21.67 -5.53 -8.54
C ASN A 73 21.27 -6.69 -7.60
N ILE A 74 20.69 -6.35 -6.43
CA ILE A 74 20.26 -7.32 -5.42
C ILE A 74 18.85 -6.98 -4.95
N ILE A 75 17.98 -8.00 -4.96
CA ILE A 75 16.63 -7.93 -4.40
C ILE A 75 16.64 -8.74 -3.10
N THR A 76 16.77 -8.07 -1.96
CA THR A 76 16.79 -8.75 -0.66
C THR A 76 15.37 -9.02 -0.19
N VAL A 77 15.03 -10.30 -0.03
CA VAL A 77 13.72 -10.79 0.42
C VAL A 77 13.84 -11.35 1.83
N PHE A 78 13.10 -10.79 2.78
CA PHE A 78 13.01 -11.31 4.14
C PHE A 78 11.78 -12.23 4.27
N GLY A 79 12.00 -13.52 4.52
CA GLY A 79 10.96 -14.56 4.55
C GLY A 79 10.49 -14.95 3.15
N GLY A 80 9.53 -14.21 2.57
CA GLY A 80 9.09 -14.35 1.17
C GLY A 80 7.69 -14.92 0.98
N LYS A 81 7.18 -15.78 1.87
CA LYS A 81 5.84 -16.40 1.77
C LYS A 81 4.71 -15.45 2.19
N GLN A 82 4.98 -14.47 3.03
CA GLN A 82 3.98 -13.52 3.55
C GLN A 82 3.36 -12.69 2.41
N ILE A 83 2.04 -12.62 2.42
CA ILE A 83 1.26 -11.90 1.41
C ILE A 83 1.06 -10.46 1.84
N ARG A 84 1.19 -9.55 0.88
CA ARG A 84 0.91 -8.13 1.03
C ARG A 84 -0.02 -7.65 -0.08
N PRO A 85 -1.07 -6.93 0.27
CA PRO A 85 -1.86 -6.21 -0.72
C PRO A 85 -1.07 -4.98 -1.20
N ASN A 86 -1.21 -4.68 -2.48
CA ASN A 86 -0.54 -3.57 -3.14
C ASN A 86 -1.54 -2.68 -3.87
N LEU A 87 -1.16 -1.41 -3.99
CA LEU A 87 -1.91 -0.37 -4.67
C LEU A 87 -0.91 0.54 -5.39
N THR A 88 -1.15 0.84 -6.66
CA THR A 88 -0.29 1.80 -7.38
C THR A 88 -0.58 3.25 -6.93
N MET A 89 0.41 4.13 -7.02
CA MET A 89 0.22 5.56 -6.75
C MET A 89 -0.83 6.15 -7.68
N HIS A 90 -0.85 5.74 -8.94
CA HIS A 90 -1.85 6.16 -9.92
C HIS A 90 -3.29 5.83 -9.45
N ASP A 91 -3.53 4.58 -9.05
CA ASP A 91 -4.87 4.17 -8.62
C ASP A 91 -5.26 4.73 -7.25
N MET A 92 -4.28 5.02 -6.38
CA MET A 92 -4.53 5.78 -5.14
C MET A 92 -5.07 7.17 -5.44
N VAL A 93 -4.45 7.91 -6.38
CA VAL A 93 -4.91 9.24 -6.81
C VAL A 93 -6.29 9.15 -7.46
N ASN A 94 -6.51 8.15 -8.31
CA ASN A 94 -7.80 7.93 -8.96
C ASN A 94 -8.90 7.57 -7.96
N ALA A 95 -8.60 6.82 -6.91
CA ALA A 95 -9.56 6.52 -5.84
C ALA A 95 -9.98 7.77 -5.07
N TYR A 96 -9.06 8.71 -4.83
CA TYR A 96 -9.41 10.02 -4.27
C TYR A 96 -10.32 10.81 -5.22
N LYS A 97 -9.94 10.92 -6.51
CA LYS A 97 -10.76 11.60 -7.53
C LYS A 97 -12.16 10.98 -7.64
N PHE A 98 -12.24 9.65 -7.65
CA PHE A 98 -13.50 8.91 -7.66
C PHE A 98 -14.35 9.24 -6.43
N SER A 99 -13.75 9.25 -5.25
CA SER A 99 -14.45 9.56 -3.99
C SER A 99 -15.01 10.98 -3.96
N LEU A 100 -14.25 11.96 -4.47
CA LEU A 100 -14.67 13.36 -4.54
C LEU A 100 -15.81 13.59 -5.56
N LYS A 101 -15.80 12.85 -6.68
CA LYS A 101 -16.84 12.93 -7.71
C LYS A 101 -18.12 12.17 -7.32
N ARG A 102 -18.07 11.34 -6.31
CA ARG A 102 -19.16 10.49 -5.90
C ARG A 102 -20.31 11.34 -5.34
N LYS A 103 -21.44 11.43 -6.08
CA LYS A 103 -22.63 12.13 -5.60
C LYS A 103 -23.27 11.36 -4.44
N PHE A 104 -23.41 12.00 -3.30
CA PHE A 104 -24.14 11.45 -2.17
C PHE A 104 -25.66 11.67 -2.40
N LYS A 105 -26.40 10.58 -2.63
CA LYS A 105 -27.87 10.66 -2.69
C LYS A 105 -28.43 11.01 -1.29
N LYS A 106 -29.57 11.76 -1.23
CA LYS A 106 -30.19 12.23 0.03
C LYS A 106 -30.48 11.14 1.08
N ASN A 107 -30.75 9.90 0.67
CA ASN A 107 -30.99 8.78 1.60
C ASN A 107 -29.67 8.09 1.99
N ARG A 108 -28.99 8.60 2.99
CA ARG A 108 -27.63 8.24 3.40
C ARG A 108 -27.50 7.02 4.32
N VAL A 109 -28.62 6.50 4.86
CA VAL A 109 -28.59 5.51 5.95
C VAL A 109 -28.01 4.15 5.54
N THR A 110 -28.09 3.81 4.24
CA THR A 110 -27.64 2.50 3.71
C THR A 110 -26.31 2.56 2.94
N LYS A 111 -25.67 3.71 2.82
CA LYS A 111 -24.52 3.89 1.93
C LYS A 111 -23.24 3.39 2.54
N LYS A 112 -22.58 2.46 1.85
CA LYS A 112 -21.21 2.01 2.20
C LYS A 112 -20.24 3.16 1.98
N ILE A 113 -19.54 3.57 3.02
CA ILE A 113 -18.63 4.73 3.03
C ILE A 113 -17.17 4.34 3.27
N ILE A 114 -16.90 3.08 3.65
CA ILE A 114 -15.57 2.56 3.88
C ILE A 114 -15.19 1.64 2.73
N PHE A 115 -14.01 1.84 2.16
CA PHE A 115 -13.50 1.08 1.02
C PHE A 115 -12.06 0.66 1.22
N ASN A 116 -11.81 -0.63 1.02
CA ASN A 116 -10.47 -1.16 0.86
C ASN A 116 -9.91 -0.80 -0.52
N LEU A 117 -8.62 -0.49 -0.55
CA LEU A 117 -7.87 -0.23 -1.78
C LEU A 117 -6.61 -1.11 -1.81
N GLY A 118 -6.75 -2.33 -2.30
CA GLY A 118 -5.65 -3.28 -2.47
C GLY A 118 -6.00 -4.24 -3.59
N PHE A 119 -5.49 -3.98 -4.78
CA PHE A 119 -5.94 -4.69 -5.99
C PHE A 119 -5.07 -5.88 -6.36
N GLU A 120 -3.82 -5.93 -5.88
CA GLU A 120 -2.93 -7.07 -6.09
C GLU A 120 -2.38 -7.60 -4.77
N ASN A 121 -2.78 -8.84 -4.42
CA ASN A 121 -2.32 -9.54 -3.23
C ASN A 121 -1.19 -10.51 -3.60
N LEU A 122 0.05 -10.16 -3.29
CA LEU A 122 1.23 -10.90 -3.71
C LEU A 122 2.12 -11.30 -2.55
N SER A 123 2.76 -12.48 -2.62
CA SER A 123 3.84 -12.81 -1.70
C SER A 123 5.07 -11.95 -1.99
N ILE A 124 5.88 -11.66 -0.98
CA ILE A 124 7.11 -10.85 -1.15
C ILE A 124 8.04 -11.51 -2.19
N LEU A 125 8.13 -12.84 -2.19
CA LEU A 125 8.94 -13.55 -3.19
C LEU A 125 8.38 -13.37 -4.62
N ASN A 126 7.05 -13.40 -4.77
CA ASN A 126 6.43 -13.17 -6.09
C ASN A 126 6.67 -11.73 -6.56
N MET A 127 6.57 -10.74 -5.66
CA MET A 127 6.96 -9.36 -5.99
C MET A 127 8.41 -9.29 -6.49
N ALA A 128 9.35 -9.92 -5.78
CA ALA A 128 10.76 -9.94 -6.17
C ALA A 128 11.00 -10.55 -7.56
N LYS A 129 10.33 -11.69 -7.86
CA LYS A 129 10.41 -12.32 -9.18
C LYS A 129 9.86 -11.44 -10.29
N ARG A 130 8.71 -10.76 -10.06
CA ARG A 130 8.13 -9.83 -11.04
C ARG A 130 9.02 -8.61 -11.26
N ILE A 131 9.64 -8.07 -10.19
CA ILE A 131 10.60 -6.97 -10.26
C ILE A 131 11.82 -7.41 -11.07
N GLN A 132 12.43 -8.56 -10.74
CA GLN A 132 13.58 -9.11 -11.46
C GLN A 132 13.31 -9.22 -12.97
N LYS A 133 12.17 -9.83 -13.34
CA LYS A 133 11.75 -9.96 -14.73
C LYS A 133 11.56 -8.60 -15.41
N LYS A 134 10.96 -7.62 -14.72
CA LYS A 134 10.58 -6.34 -15.33
C LYS A 134 11.74 -5.36 -15.45
N ILE A 135 12.66 -5.37 -14.49
CA ILE A 135 13.84 -4.49 -14.51
C ILE A 135 14.88 -5.02 -15.53
N ASN A 136 15.03 -6.34 -15.61
CA ASN A 136 15.96 -7.02 -16.53
C ASN A 136 17.43 -6.50 -16.46
N THR A 137 17.93 -6.34 -15.23
CA THR A 137 19.31 -5.87 -14.96
C THR A 137 20.24 -7.00 -14.51
N GLY A 138 19.82 -8.26 -14.60
CA GLY A 138 20.57 -9.38 -14.04
C GLY A 138 20.56 -9.44 -12.50
N SER A 139 19.66 -8.69 -11.84
CA SER A 139 19.56 -8.64 -10.38
C SER A 139 19.36 -10.02 -9.77
N ARG A 140 20.09 -10.33 -8.67
CA ARG A 140 19.93 -11.58 -7.94
C ARG A 140 18.94 -11.43 -6.80
N ILE A 141 18.08 -12.43 -6.59
CA ILE A 141 17.19 -12.50 -5.43
C ILE A 141 17.94 -13.17 -4.28
N LEU A 142 18.12 -12.45 -3.17
CA LEU A 142 18.72 -12.94 -1.94
C LEU A 142 17.65 -13.13 -0.88
N ILE A 143 17.38 -14.37 -0.50
CA ILE A 143 16.39 -14.70 0.53
C ILE A 143 17.11 -14.76 1.89
N LYS A 144 16.61 -13.97 2.85
CA LYS A 144 17.07 -13.96 4.24
C LYS A 144 15.94 -14.37 5.18
N LYS A 145 16.28 -14.89 6.36
CA LYS A 145 15.31 -15.18 7.42
C LYS A 145 14.52 -13.89 7.75
N GLY A 146 13.22 -14.01 7.88
CA GLY A 146 12.35 -12.88 8.20
C GLY A 146 11.25 -13.29 9.19
N ASN A 147 10.96 -12.44 10.16
CA ASN A 147 10.02 -12.69 11.27
C ASN A 147 8.78 -11.80 11.18
N ASP A 148 8.39 -11.31 9.99
CA ASP A 148 7.18 -10.48 9.87
C ASP A 148 5.92 -11.38 9.79
N PRO A 149 5.12 -11.47 10.87
CA PRO A 149 3.97 -12.38 10.94
C PRO A 149 2.77 -11.89 10.14
N ARG A 150 2.81 -10.65 9.67
CA ARG A 150 1.69 -10.07 8.93
C ARG A 150 1.60 -10.72 7.56
N SER A 151 0.45 -11.32 7.26
CA SER A 151 0.12 -11.91 5.97
C SER A 151 -1.39 -11.85 5.80
N TYR A 152 -1.87 -11.09 4.82
CA TYR A 152 -3.30 -10.95 4.58
C TYR A 152 -3.60 -10.57 3.14
N ARG A 153 -4.82 -10.91 2.69
CA ARG A 153 -5.35 -10.54 1.38
C ARG A 153 -6.48 -9.53 1.56
N GLN A 154 -6.26 -8.31 1.13
CA GLN A 154 -7.30 -7.28 1.15
C GLN A 154 -8.26 -7.50 -0.01
N ASN A 155 -9.55 -7.49 0.29
CA ASN A 155 -10.61 -7.55 -0.70
C ASN A 155 -11.12 -6.13 -0.98
N SER A 156 -11.13 -5.73 -2.24
CA SER A 156 -11.57 -4.40 -2.70
C SER A 156 -12.82 -4.47 -3.58
N ASP A 157 -13.56 -5.59 -3.55
CA ASP A 157 -14.76 -5.78 -4.37
C ASP A 157 -15.81 -4.68 -4.11
N ARG A 158 -15.83 -4.10 -2.91
CA ARG A 158 -16.82 -3.08 -2.52
C ARG A 158 -16.67 -1.81 -3.37
N ILE A 159 -15.48 -1.26 -3.51
CA ILE A 159 -15.27 -0.06 -4.33
C ILE A 159 -15.43 -0.35 -5.83
N ILE A 160 -15.05 -1.55 -6.27
CA ILE A 160 -15.25 -1.99 -7.66
C ILE A 160 -16.75 -2.04 -7.99
N LYS A 161 -17.58 -2.60 -7.11
CA LYS A 161 -19.05 -2.60 -7.27
C LYS A 161 -19.67 -1.22 -7.27
N GLU A 162 -19.00 -0.22 -6.71
CA GLU A 162 -19.42 1.19 -6.79
C GLU A 162 -18.97 1.88 -8.09
N GLY A 163 -18.31 1.15 -9.00
CA GLY A 163 -17.89 1.63 -10.32
C GLY A 163 -16.43 2.09 -10.41
N PHE A 164 -15.61 1.87 -9.38
CA PHE A 164 -14.16 2.13 -9.48
C PHE A 164 -13.49 1.04 -10.31
N VAL A 165 -12.67 1.45 -11.29
CA VAL A 165 -11.90 0.53 -12.13
C VAL A 165 -10.42 0.78 -11.91
N PRO A 166 -9.66 -0.17 -11.32
CA PRO A 166 -8.21 -0.09 -11.25
C PRO A 166 -7.60 -0.06 -12.65
N GLN A 167 -6.65 0.83 -12.90
CA GLN A 167 -6.07 1.05 -14.23
C GLN A 167 -4.64 0.57 -14.36
N LYS A 168 -3.92 0.41 -13.25
CA LYS A 168 -2.49 0.12 -13.23
C LYS A 168 -2.18 -1.12 -12.40
N LYS A 169 -1.16 -1.86 -12.85
CA LYS A 169 -0.58 -3.01 -12.13
C LYS A 169 0.73 -2.63 -11.47
N ILE A 170 1.25 -3.50 -10.61
CA ILE A 170 2.55 -3.26 -9.97
C ILE A 170 3.70 -3.15 -10.99
N GLU A 171 3.57 -3.79 -12.15
CA GLU A 171 4.55 -3.70 -13.24
C GLU A 171 4.68 -2.26 -13.76
N ASP A 172 3.58 -1.52 -13.83
CA ASP A 172 3.60 -0.10 -14.22
C ASP A 172 4.34 0.73 -13.17
N ALA A 173 4.09 0.46 -11.88
CA ALA A 173 4.78 1.14 -10.78
C ALA A 173 6.29 0.81 -10.76
N ILE A 174 6.68 -0.43 -11.08
CA ILE A 174 8.09 -0.85 -11.18
C ILE A 174 8.79 -0.08 -12.29
N ILE A 175 8.16 0.04 -13.47
CA ILE A 175 8.71 0.79 -14.60
C ILE A 175 8.83 2.27 -14.25
N GLU A 176 7.79 2.85 -13.68
CA GLU A 176 7.79 4.25 -13.24
C GLU A 176 8.96 4.54 -12.29
N ILE A 177 9.22 3.66 -11.32
CA ILE A 177 10.38 3.78 -10.42
C ILE A 177 11.68 3.66 -11.19
N LYS A 178 11.81 2.68 -12.10
CA LYS A 178 13.00 2.49 -12.94
C LYS A 178 13.32 3.74 -13.75
N ASP A 179 12.33 4.28 -14.47
CA ASP A 179 12.51 5.43 -15.35
C ASP A 179 12.92 6.69 -14.56
N ASN A 180 12.27 6.93 -13.42
CA ASN A 180 12.62 8.06 -12.54
C ASN A 180 13.99 7.87 -11.85
N PHE A 181 14.41 6.63 -11.61
CA PHE A 181 15.75 6.32 -11.11
C PHE A 181 16.81 6.62 -12.18
N LEU A 182 16.63 6.16 -13.42
CA LEU A 182 17.53 6.42 -14.55
C LEU A 182 17.63 7.91 -14.87
N GLN A 183 16.52 8.65 -14.74
CA GLN A 183 16.49 10.10 -14.91
C GLN A 183 17.06 10.87 -13.68
N LYS A 184 17.66 10.16 -12.70
CA LYS A 184 18.25 10.74 -11.48
C LYS A 184 17.27 11.55 -10.61
N LYS A 185 15.95 11.37 -10.81
CA LYS A 185 14.91 12.03 -10.00
C LYS A 185 14.78 11.41 -8.60
N ILE A 186 15.11 10.12 -8.45
CA ILE A 186 15.13 9.44 -7.16
C ILE A 186 16.51 9.60 -6.53
N LYS A 187 16.69 10.65 -5.73
CA LYS A 187 17.89 10.88 -4.92
C LYS A 187 17.71 10.17 -3.57
N LYS A 188 18.74 9.48 -3.06
CA LYS A 188 18.72 8.89 -1.72
C LYS A 188 18.58 10.00 -0.67
N ARG A 189 17.34 10.28 -0.24
CA ARG A 189 17.04 11.24 0.83
C ARG A 189 16.63 10.48 2.09
N SER A 190 17.04 10.97 3.26
CA SER A 190 16.59 10.40 4.55
C SER A 190 15.06 10.37 4.68
N SER A 191 14.36 11.35 4.13
CA SER A 191 12.90 11.45 4.10
C SER A 191 12.20 10.28 3.40
N TYR A 192 12.89 9.54 2.52
CA TYR A 192 12.34 8.33 1.87
C TYR A 192 12.36 7.10 2.78
N PHE A 193 13.07 7.16 3.93
CA PHE A 193 13.21 6.08 4.89
C PHE A 193 12.59 6.48 6.24
N ARG A 194 11.27 6.62 6.27
CA ARG A 194 10.54 7.15 7.43
C ARG A 194 10.69 6.33 8.70
N ILE A 195 10.98 5.04 8.59
CA ILE A 195 11.28 4.19 9.74
C ILE A 195 12.51 4.70 10.49
N ASN A 196 13.54 5.15 9.79
CA ASN A 196 14.73 5.71 10.41
C ASN A 196 14.45 7.03 11.13
N THR A 197 13.64 7.90 10.53
CA THR A 197 13.20 9.17 11.14
C THR A 197 12.44 8.92 12.45
N LEU A 198 11.52 7.93 12.46
CA LEU A 198 10.77 7.57 13.67
C LEU A 198 11.66 6.98 14.77
N LYS A 199 12.71 6.21 14.42
CA LYS A 199 13.69 5.72 15.39
C LYS A 199 14.51 6.86 16.01
N MET A 200 14.90 7.85 15.22
CA MET A 200 15.63 9.02 15.72
C MET A 200 14.78 9.90 16.67
N ILE A 201 13.48 9.99 16.43
CA ILE A 201 12.54 10.73 17.32
C ILE A 201 12.36 10.00 18.65
N LYS A 202 12.34 8.64 18.64
CA LYS A 202 12.24 7.84 19.88
C LYS A 202 13.53 7.78 20.70
N ALA A 203 14.67 8.14 20.12
CA ALA A 203 15.97 8.16 20.79
C ALA A 203 16.29 9.52 21.45
N LYS A 204 15.41 10.50 21.31
CA LYS A 204 15.39 11.78 22.05
C LYS A 204 14.32 11.74 23.14
#